data_177f70714fdda7baad6c18a0df87a5f1
#
_entry.id   177f70714fdda7baad6c18a0df87a5f1
#
_cell.length_a   1.000
_cell.length_b   1.000
_cell.length_c   1.000
_cell.angle_alpha   90.00
_cell.angle_beta   90.00
_cell.angle_gamma   90.00
#
_symmetry.space_group_name_H-M   'P 1'
#
loop_
_entity.id
_entity.type
_entity.pdbx_description
1 polymer ?
#
loop_
_entity_poly.entity_id
_entity_poly.type
_entity_poly.pdbx_seq_one_letter_code
_entity_poly.pdbx_strand_id
1 'polypeptide(L)'
;LMGGVSPEGHHCLLYINGVLWGITELHERPDDNFAAEYLGGDNGDYDVMKHRIGTVVSGSNANYRDMLSRTRRLMSSPANYIAVTEVLDIENFIAYMLANYYVGNTDWAHQNWYASYNRVSADGKWHYHSWDPEHCMESTNHDVTSRNDSNGPTEVFHNLIANPEFRLLFADRVHQHFHGDGVLTPANVVTAYMRRANVVDLLSRIESARWGDNGRSNPYTRLDWLRVR
;
A
#
# COMPACT_ATOMS: atom_id res chain seq x y z
N LEU A 1 8.15 4.04 -8.36
CA LEU A 1 7.61 5.27 -8.93
C LEU A 1 7.60 6.43 -7.93
N MET A 2 7.22 6.18 -6.68
CA MET A 2 7.21 7.18 -5.59
C MET A 2 8.36 6.99 -4.58
N GLY A 3 9.37 6.17 -4.92
CA GLY A 3 10.54 5.90 -4.08
C GLY A 3 10.36 4.79 -3.04
N GLY A 4 9.17 4.27 -2.84
CA GLY A 4 8.93 3.17 -1.92
C GLY A 4 9.14 1.79 -2.55
N VAL A 5 9.32 0.79 -1.69
CA VAL A 5 9.33 -0.63 -2.07
C VAL A 5 7.91 -1.18 -1.99
N SER A 6 7.50 -1.90 -3.02
CA SER A 6 6.16 -2.47 -3.14
C SER A 6 6.26 -3.89 -3.70
N PRO A 7 5.41 -4.82 -3.25
CA PRO A 7 5.38 -6.17 -3.82
C PRO A 7 5.18 -6.15 -5.32
N GLU A 8 5.97 -6.94 -6.03
CA GLU A 8 5.77 -7.16 -7.45
C GLU A 8 4.79 -8.32 -7.69
N GLY A 9 4.03 -8.23 -8.79
CA GLY A 9 3.06 -9.26 -9.15
C GLY A 9 2.91 -9.42 -10.65
N HIS A 10 2.61 -10.66 -11.05
CA HIS A 10 2.37 -11.05 -12.43
C HIS A 10 1.08 -11.84 -12.56
N HIS A 11 0.24 -11.44 -13.51
CA HIS A 11 -0.94 -12.23 -13.88
C HIS A 11 -0.49 -13.46 -14.68
N CYS A 12 -1.03 -14.61 -14.34
CA CYS A 12 -0.78 -15.87 -15.04
C CYS A 12 -2.04 -16.71 -15.18
N LEU A 13 -2.01 -17.67 -16.12
CA LEU A 13 -3.06 -18.65 -16.28
C LEU A 13 -2.83 -19.83 -15.34
N LEU A 14 -3.81 -20.10 -14.49
CA LEU A 14 -3.77 -21.23 -13.57
C LEU A 14 -4.35 -22.48 -14.25
N TYR A 15 -3.60 -23.56 -14.23
CA TYR A 15 -4.03 -24.90 -14.64
C TYR A 15 -4.06 -25.82 -13.43
N ILE A 16 -5.16 -26.55 -13.24
CA ILE A 16 -5.30 -27.60 -12.22
C ILE A 16 -5.50 -28.92 -12.93
N ASN A 17 -4.60 -29.88 -12.72
CA ASN A 17 -4.61 -31.18 -13.38
C ASN A 17 -4.70 -31.09 -14.92
N GLY A 18 -4.01 -30.13 -15.52
CA GLY A 18 -4.01 -29.89 -16.97
C GLY A 18 -5.25 -29.18 -17.51
N VAL A 19 -6.21 -28.82 -16.66
CA VAL A 19 -7.41 -28.07 -17.03
C VAL A 19 -7.22 -26.61 -16.66
N LEU A 20 -7.40 -25.71 -17.64
CA LEU A 20 -7.36 -24.27 -17.38
C LEU A 20 -8.40 -23.91 -16.31
N TRP A 21 -7.94 -23.29 -15.22
CA TRP A 21 -8.83 -22.85 -14.14
C TRP A 21 -9.24 -21.40 -14.26
N GLY A 22 -8.33 -20.51 -14.58
CA GLY A 22 -8.61 -19.09 -14.76
C GLY A 22 -7.35 -18.24 -14.67
N ILE A 23 -7.56 -16.95 -14.50
CA ILE A 23 -6.47 -16.00 -14.22
C ILE A 23 -6.19 -16.02 -12.72
N THR A 24 -4.92 -15.97 -12.36
CA THR A 24 -4.46 -15.71 -11.00
C THR A 24 -3.35 -14.69 -11.02
N GLU A 25 -3.11 -14.03 -9.91
CA GLU A 25 -1.95 -13.19 -9.70
C GLU A 25 -0.97 -13.90 -8.78
N LEU A 26 0.25 -14.10 -9.27
CA LEU A 26 1.39 -14.51 -8.47
C LEU A 26 2.11 -13.23 -8.03
N HIS A 27 2.16 -12.97 -6.75
CA HIS A 27 2.77 -11.77 -6.22
C HIS A 27 3.58 -12.05 -4.94
N GLU A 28 4.52 -11.18 -4.66
CA GLU A 28 5.31 -11.21 -3.43
C GLU A 28 4.43 -10.90 -2.23
N ARG A 29 4.83 -11.38 -1.08
CA ARG A 29 4.20 -11.04 0.20
C ARG A 29 5.17 -10.15 0.98
N PRO A 30 4.73 -9.01 1.53
CA PRO A 30 5.58 -8.13 2.33
C PRO A 30 5.86 -8.71 3.73
N ASP A 31 6.47 -9.91 3.77
CA ASP A 31 6.92 -10.57 4.99
C ASP A 31 8.39 -10.21 5.32
N ASP A 32 9.00 -10.95 6.23
CA ASP A 32 10.38 -10.77 6.65
C ASP A 32 11.40 -11.07 5.55
N ASN A 33 11.11 -12.04 4.66
CA ASN A 33 11.97 -12.34 3.51
C ASN A 33 11.95 -11.18 2.51
N PHE A 34 10.77 -10.66 2.20
CA PHE A 34 10.61 -9.47 1.37
C PHE A 34 11.35 -8.26 1.98
N ALA A 35 11.19 -8.04 3.29
CA ALA A 35 11.88 -6.95 3.95
C ALA A 35 13.40 -7.09 3.87
N ALA A 36 13.96 -8.27 4.10
CA ALA A 36 15.39 -8.52 3.98
C ALA A 36 15.91 -8.33 2.56
N GLU A 37 15.17 -8.79 1.53
CA GLU A 37 15.54 -8.68 0.12
C GLU A 37 15.64 -7.22 -0.32
N TYR A 38 14.66 -6.38 0.05
CA TYR A 38 14.56 -5.01 -0.46
C TYR A 38 15.17 -3.94 0.45
N LEU A 39 15.25 -4.19 1.76
CA LEU A 39 15.75 -3.23 2.75
C LEU A 39 17.10 -3.67 3.35
N GLY A 40 17.56 -4.89 3.05
CA GLY A 40 18.82 -5.45 3.50
C GLY A 40 18.76 -6.11 4.88
N GLY A 41 19.86 -6.75 5.29
CA GLY A 41 19.94 -7.54 6.53
C GLY A 41 19.40 -8.97 6.37
N ASP A 42 19.20 -9.66 7.48
CA ASP A 42 18.64 -11.01 7.50
C ASP A 42 17.14 -10.97 7.82
N ASN A 43 16.37 -11.93 7.31
CA ASN A 43 14.93 -12.02 7.57
C ASN A 43 14.62 -12.12 9.07
N GLY A 44 15.46 -12.85 9.83
CA GLY A 44 15.35 -12.96 11.28
C GLY A 44 15.48 -11.63 12.04
N ASP A 45 15.92 -10.55 11.40
CA ASP A 45 16.12 -9.23 12.01
C ASP A 45 14.86 -8.35 11.99
N TYR A 46 13.80 -8.80 11.32
CA TYR A 46 12.63 -7.98 11.09
C TYR A 46 11.46 -8.26 12.03
N ASP A 47 10.84 -7.18 12.52
CA ASP A 47 9.47 -7.18 12.98
C ASP A 47 8.56 -6.85 11.79
N VAL A 48 7.57 -7.69 11.53
CA VAL A 48 6.60 -7.47 10.44
C VAL A 48 5.18 -7.53 10.99
N MET A 49 4.45 -6.45 10.76
CA MET A 49 3.05 -6.29 11.16
C MET A 49 2.13 -6.34 9.95
N LYS A 50 0.90 -6.84 10.16
CA LYS A 50 -0.14 -6.93 9.13
C LYS A 50 -1.51 -6.55 9.70
N HIS A 51 -2.29 -5.76 8.96
CA HIS A 51 -3.68 -5.40 9.24
C HIS A 51 -3.90 -4.68 10.57
N ARG A 52 -3.59 -5.32 11.69
CA ARG A 52 -3.87 -4.85 13.05
C ARG A 52 -2.68 -5.06 13.94
N ILE A 53 -2.55 -4.24 14.97
CA ILE A 53 -1.44 -4.31 15.93
C ILE A 53 -1.25 -5.70 16.59
N GLY A 54 -2.29 -6.52 16.64
CA GLY A 54 -2.22 -7.88 17.17
C GLY A 54 -1.77 -8.93 16.15
N THR A 55 -1.69 -8.59 14.87
CA THR A 55 -1.32 -9.54 13.81
C THR A 55 0.15 -9.37 13.48
N VAL A 56 0.98 -10.17 14.14
CA VAL A 56 2.42 -10.25 13.92
C VAL A 56 2.69 -11.33 12.87
N VAL A 57 3.39 -10.98 11.81
CA VAL A 57 3.84 -11.91 10.76
C VAL A 57 5.20 -12.49 11.13
N SER A 58 6.12 -11.62 11.58
CA SER A 58 7.45 -12.01 12.07
C SER A 58 7.88 -11.11 13.23
N GLY A 59 8.72 -11.59 14.13
CA GLY A 59 9.24 -10.85 15.26
C GLY A 59 8.19 -10.54 16.33
N SER A 60 8.02 -9.26 16.68
CA SER A 60 7.09 -8.81 17.71
C SER A 60 6.42 -7.48 17.36
N ASN A 61 5.35 -7.13 18.10
CA ASN A 61 4.71 -5.82 17.95
C ASN A 61 5.24 -4.75 18.94
N ALA A 62 6.29 -5.05 19.69
CA ALA A 62 6.78 -4.14 20.73
C ALA A 62 7.26 -2.81 20.14
N ASN A 63 8.07 -2.87 19.07
CA ASN A 63 8.59 -1.68 18.38
C ASN A 63 7.47 -0.90 17.67
N TYR A 64 6.44 -1.60 17.15
CA TYR A 64 5.28 -0.93 16.56
C TYR A 64 4.47 -0.16 17.60
N ARG A 65 4.28 -0.74 18.79
CA ARG A 65 3.63 -0.07 19.93
C ARG A 65 4.43 1.16 20.40
N ASP A 66 5.76 1.07 20.41
CA ASP A 66 6.62 2.20 20.74
C ASP A 66 6.45 3.33 19.71
N MET A 67 6.51 3.02 18.43
CA MET A 67 6.27 3.99 17.36
C MET A 67 4.91 4.67 17.51
N LEU A 68 3.81 3.91 17.71
CA LEU A 68 2.49 4.47 17.96
C LEU A 68 2.47 5.37 19.20
N SER A 69 3.11 4.95 20.28
CA SER A 69 3.22 5.75 21.51
C SER A 69 3.92 7.09 21.26
N ARG A 70 4.96 7.11 20.43
CA ARG A 70 5.66 8.35 20.04
C ARG A 70 4.74 9.26 19.22
N THR A 71 4.00 8.73 18.24
CA THR A 71 3.08 9.53 17.41
C THR A 71 1.92 10.15 18.20
N ARG A 72 1.52 9.55 19.33
CA ARG A 72 0.44 10.02 20.19
C ARG A 72 0.86 11.15 21.13
N ARG A 73 2.14 11.51 21.17
CA ARG A 73 2.59 12.68 21.93
C ARG A 73 2.17 13.97 21.22
N LEU A 74 2.35 15.10 21.88
CA LEU A 74 2.07 16.42 21.29
C LEU A 74 2.96 16.66 20.05
N MET A 75 2.45 16.37 18.85
CA MET A 75 3.21 16.42 17.60
C MET A 75 3.55 17.86 17.15
N SER A 76 2.91 18.89 17.68
CA SER A 76 3.35 20.27 17.48
C SER A 76 4.72 20.58 18.14
N SER A 77 5.23 19.71 19.02
CA SER A 77 6.57 19.78 19.58
C SER A 77 7.59 19.23 18.56
N PRO A 78 8.61 20.02 18.14
CA PRO A 78 9.65 19.53 17.24
C PRO A 78 10.40 18.31 17.79
N ALA A 79 10.68 18.28 19.09
CA ALA A 79 11.39 17.15 19.72
C ALA A 79 10.59 15.83 19.64
N ASN A 80 9.26 15.90 19.80
CA ASN A 80 8.40 14.72 19.66
C ASN A 80 8.32 14.24 18.21
N TYR A 81 8.30 15.16 17.26
CA TYR A 81 8.32 14.82 15.83
C TYR A 81 9.66 14.17 15.44
N ILE A 82 10.78 14.75 15.85
CA ILE A 82 12.12 14.16 15.64
C ILE A 82 12.16 12.73 16.18
N ALA A 83 11.67 12.50 17.41
CA ALA A 83 11.62 11.15 17.98
C ALA A 83 10.79 10.14 17.16
N VAL A 84 9.82 10.60 16.37
CA VAL A 84 9.09 9.74 15.41
C VAL A 84 9.93 9.46 14.17
N THR A 85 10.64 10.47 13.63
CA THR A 85 11.50 10.30 12.43
C THR A 85 12.68 9.35 12.65
N GLU A 86 13.03 9.09 13.90
CA GLU A 86 14.05 8.10 14.27
C GLU A 86 13.56 6.66 14.03
N VAL A 87 12.26 6.40 14.10
CA VAL A 87 11.68 5.05 14.04
C VAL A 87 10.69 4.84 12.90
N LEU A 88 10.33 5.89 12.17
CA LEU A 88 9.43 5.83 11.01
C LEU A 88 10.10 6.49 9.80
N ASP A 89 10.15 5.79 8.67
CA ASP A 89 10.52 6.41 7.40
C ASP A 89 9.38 7.31 6.92
N ILE A 90 9.55 8.60 7.12
CA ILE A 90 8.52 9.61 6.82
C ILE A 90 8.27 9.70 5.31
N GLU A 91 9.30 9.57 4.48
CA GLU A 91 9.16 9.63 3.02
C GLU A 91 8.38 8.42 2.48
N ASN A 92 8.74 7.22 2.91
CA ASN A 92 7.98 6.01 2.59
C ASN A 92 6.53 6.14 3.09
N PHE A 93 6.34 6.62 4.32
CA PHE A 93 5.03 6.75 4.92
C PHE A 93 4.13 7.74 4.15
N ILE A 94 4.67 8.90 3.75
CA ILE A 94 3.93 9.87 2.93
C ILE A 94 3.57 9.27 1.58
N ALA A 95 4.51 8.62 0.89
CA ALA A 95 4.25 7.97 -0.40
C ALA A 95 3.16 6.90 -0.28
N TYR A 96 3.21 6.08 0.78
CA TYR A 96 2.21 5.08 1.09
C TYR A 96 0.81 5.70 1.33
N MET A 97 0.72 6.77 2.12
CA MET A 97 -0.54 7.47 2.40
C MET A 97 -1.12 8.10 1.13
N LEU A 98 -0.28 8.79 0.35
CA LEU A 98 -0.70 9.42 -0.91
C LEU A 98 -1.24 8.40 -1.91
N ALA A 99 -0.60 7.24 -2.04
CA ALA A 99 -1.07 6.18 -2.93
C ALA A 99 -2.48 5.72 -2.55
N ASN A 100 -2.72 5.41 -1.27
CA ASN A 100 -4.02 4.94 -0.79
C ASN A 100 -5.12 6.01 -0.86
N TYR A 101 -4.79 7.27 -0.56
CA TYR A 101 -5.71 8.39 -0.69
C TYR A 101 -6.10 8.66 -2.15
N TYR A 102 -5.12 8.64 -3.05
CA TYR A 102 -5.33 8.90 -4.47
C TYR A 102 -6.28 7.88 -5.12
N VAL A 103 -6.09 6.60 -4.80
CA VAL A 103 -6.94 5.55 -5.38
C VAL A 103 -8.28 5.38 -4.66
N GLY A 104 -8.54 6.13 -3.60
CA GLY A 104 -9.76 6.02 -2.81
C GLY A 104 -9.98 4.62 -2.25
N ASN A 105 -8.92 4.01 -1.65
CA ASN A 105 -8.97 2.64 -1.14
C ASN A 105 -9.96 2.53 0.02
N THR A 106 -11.12 1.90 -0.21
CA THR A 106 -12.21 1.82 0.77
C THR A 106 -12.05 0.69 1.77
N ASP A 107 -11.33 -0.39 1.43
CA ASP A 107 -11.05 -1.51 2.32
C ASP A 107 -9.67 -1.39 3.02
N TRP A 108 -9.37 -0.19 3.47
CA TRP A 108 -8.15 0.24 4.17
C TRP A 108 -8.54 1.37 5.16
N ALA A 109 -7.90 1.70 6.25
CA ALA A 109 -6.66 1.23 6.84
C ALA A 109 -6.90 0.39 8.10
N HIS A 110 -8.14 -0.06 8.32
CA HIS A 110 -8.47 -0.99 9.40
C HIS A 110 -7.88 -2.39 9.13
N GLN A 111 -7.54 -2.67 7.88
CA GLN A 111 -6.87 -3.87 7.37
C GLN A 111 -6.06 -3.54 6.10
N ASN A 112 -5.60 -4.55 5.38
CA ASN A 112 -4.96 -4.45 4.06
C ASN A 112 -3.74 -3.52 4.03
N TRP A 113 -2.83 -3.71 5.00
CA TRP A 113 -1.52 -3.09 5.05
C TRP A 113 -0.49 -4.01 5.70
N TYR A 114 0.76 -3.79 5.35
CA TYR A 114 1.91 -4.35 6.05
C TYR A 114 2.84 -3.23 6.49
N ALA A 115 3.63 -3.50 7.51
CA ALA A 115 4.76 -2.65 7.89
C ALA A 115 5.89 -3.52 8.40
N SER A 116 7.13 -3.18 8.03
CA SER A 116 8.35 -3.87 8.43
C SER A 116 9.34 -2.92 9.11
N TYR A 117 10.11 -3.46 10.05
CA TYR A 117 11.10 -2.73 10.84
C TYR A 117 12.31 -3.62 11.12
N ASN A 118 13.50 -3.20 10.72
CA ASN A 118 14.73 -3.89 11.11
C ASN A 118 15.12 -3.51 12.55
N ARG A 119 14.95 -4.44 13.48
CA ARG A 119 15.17 -4.20 14.93
C ARG A 119 16.61 -4.26 15.37
N VAL A 120 17.53 -4.73 14.52
CA VAL A 120 18.96 -4.85 14.82
C VAL A 120 19.79 -3.74 14.15
N SER A 121 19.23 -3.11 13.10
CA SER A 121 19.88 -1.97 12.46
C SER A 121 19.83 -0.74 13.35
N ALA A 122 20.96 -0.04 13.48
CA ALA A 122 21.02 1.23 14.22
C ALA A 122 20.13 2.32 13.59
N ASP A 123 19.90 2.24 12.28
CA ASP A 123 19.07 3.17 11.51
C ASP A 123 17.73 2.55 11.11
N GLY A 124 17.30 1.50 11.82
CA GLY A 124 16.04 0.79 11.54
C GLY A 124 14.84 1.71 11.67
N LYS A 125 13.97 1.69 10.64
CA LYS A 125 12.74 2.48 10.59
C LYS A 125 11.58 1.61 10.10
N TRP A 126 10.37 1.95 10.52
CA TRP A 126 9.17 1.36 9.99
C TRP A 126 8.94 1.82 8.54
N HIS A 127 8.75 0.85 7.65
CA HIS A 127 8.32 1.04 6.27
C HIS A 127 6.95 0.43 6.07
N TYR A 128 6.02 1.20 5.52
CA TYR A 128 4.68 0.70 5.17
C TYR A 128 4.66 0.19 3.73
N HIS A 129 3.92 -0.91 3.52
CA HIS A 129 3.78 -1.57 2.23
C HIS A 129 2.30 -1.70 1.87
N SER A 130 1.96 -1.37 0.61
CA SER A 130 0.62 -1.57 0.07
C SER A 130 0.33 -3.06 -0.04
N TRP A 131 -0.91 -3.42 0.31
CA TRP A 131 -1.37 -4.79 0.26
C TRP A 131 -2.86 -4.83 -0.03
N ASP A 132 -3.27 -5.73 -0.96
CA ASP A 132 -4.66 -6.09 -1.24
C ASP A 132 -5.58 -4.88 -1.55
N PRO A 133 -5.21 -4.00 -2.50
CA PRO A 133 -5.96 -2.80 -2.79
C PRO A 133 -7.09 -3.04 -3.82
N GLU A 134 -7.87 -4.12 -3.66
CA GLU A 134 -8.91 -4.50 -4.63
C GLU A 134 -10.09 -3.52 -4.67
N HIS A 135 -10.35 -2.81 -3.57
CA HIS A 135 -11.40 -1.79 -3.47
C HIS A 135 -10.86 -0.38 -3.75
N CYS A 136 -10.20 -0.23 -4.90
CA CYS A 136 -9.62 1.03 -5.36
C CYS A 136 -10.28 1.52 -6.65
N MET A 137 -10.38 2.84 -6.82
CA MET A 137 -10.89 3.49 -8.04
C MET A 137 -12.32 3.07 -8.44
N GLU A 138 -13.13 2.62 -7.51
CA GLU A 138 -14.50 2.17 -7.75
C GLU A 138 -15.46 3.35 -8.01
N SER A 139 -15.17 4.50 -7.40
CA SER A 139 -15.97 5.72 -7.55
C SER A 139 -15.12 6.97 -7.35
N THR A 140 -15.38 7.99 -8.16
CA THR A 140 -14.79 9.33 -7.99
C THR A 140 -15.31 10.06 -6.74
N ASN A 141 -16.34 9.53 -6.09
CA ASN A 141 -16.92 10.08 -4.87
C ASN A 141 -16.38 9.44 -3.59
N HIS A 142 -15.50 8.44 -3.70
CA HIS A 142 -14.89 7.82 -2.52
C HIS A 142 -13.81 8.76 -1.96
N ASP A 143 -14.11 9.37 -0.82
CA ASP A 143 -13.17 10.17 -0.03
C ASP A 143 -12.80 9.40 1.24
N VAL A 144 -11.54 8.97 1.32
CA VAL A 144 -10.98 8.23 2.46
C VAL A 144 -10.00 9.08 3.27
N THR A 145 -9.86 10.37 2.95
CA THR A 145 -8.86 11.26 3.59
C THR A 145 -9.16 11.56 5.05
N SER A 146 -10.42 11.45 5.46
CA SER A 146 -10.86 11.67 6.85
C SER A 146 -10.75 10.44 7.75
N ARG A 147 -10.29 9.29 7.22
CA ARG A 147 -10.19 8.05 8.02
C ARG A 147 -9.16 8.18 9.14
N ASN A 148 -9.52 7.62 10.31
CA ASN A 148 -8.69 7.58 11.51
C ASN A 148 -8.89 6.24 12.22
N ASP A 149 -8.39 5.17 11.61
CA ASP A 149 -8.53 3.80 12.13
C ASP A 149 -7.46 3.55 13.20
N SER A 150 -7.88 3.23 14.40
CA SER A 150 -7.00 3.05 15.56
C SER A 150 -5.90 2.01 15.32
N ASN A 151 -4.70 2.35 15.74
CA ASN A 151 -3.48 1.55 15.62
C ASN A 151 -3.05 1.26 14.16
N GLY A 152 -3.65 1.92 13.20
CA GLY A 152 -3.34 1.80 11.79
C GLY A 152 -2.60 3.01 11.22
N PRO A 153 -2.26 2.97 9.93
CA PRO A 153 -1.55 4.07 9.26
C PRO A 153 -2.33 5.40 9.28
N THR A 154 -3.65 5.37 9.25
CA THR A 154 -4.45 6.60 9.29
C THR A 154 -4.42 7.29 10.65
N GLU A 155 -4.31 6.57 11.77
CA GLU A 155 -4.06 7.19 13.09
C GLU A 155 -2.67 7.86 13.11
N VAL A 156 -1.65 7.17 12.60
CA VAL A 156 -0.29 7.73 12.52
C VAL A 156 -0.32 9.04 11.73
N PHE A 157 -0.95 9.06 10.57
CA PHE A 157 -1.10 10.25 9.74
C PHE A 157 -1.84 11.37 10.47
N HIS A 158 -2.98 11.03 11.09
CA HIS A 158 -3.81 12.00 11.82
C HIS A 158 -3.04 12.67 12.97
N ASN A 159 -2.17 11.94 13.65
CA ASN A 159 -1.33 12.49 14.69
C ASN A 159 -0.23 13.39 14.10
N LEU A 160 0.46 12.92 13.04
CA LEU A 160 1.58 13.64 12.42
C LEU A 160 1.16 14.95 11.76
N ILE A 161 -0.05 15.04 11.23
CA ILE A 161 -0.55 16.27 10.56
C ILE A 161 -0.62 17.48 11.53
N ALA A 162 -0.57 17.27 12.83
CA ALA A 162 -0.45 18.34 13.81
C ALA A 162 0.94 19.02 13.78
N ASN A 163 1.96 18.37 13.20
CA ASN A 163 3.30 18.94 13.08
C ASN A 163 3.41 19.82 11.82
N PRO A 164 3.94 21.05 11.89
CA PRO A 164 4.04 21.95 10.74
C PRO A 164 5.07 21.46 9.69
N GLU A 165 6.17 20.85 10.11
CA GLU A 165 7.18 20.31 9.19
C GLU A 165 6.63 19.12 8.40
N PHE A 166 5.91 18.22 9.08
CA PHE A 166 5.23 17.11 8.40
C PHE A 166 4.21 17.62 7.38
N ARG A 167 3.38 18.63 7.73
CA ARG A 167 2.44 19.22 6.77
C ARG A 167 3.13 19.82 5.56
N LEU A 168 4.22 20.51 5.76
CA LEU A 168 4.99 21.10 4.66
C LEU A 168 5.54 20.01 3.74
N LEU A 169 6.20 19.00 4.32
CA LEU A 169 6.75 17.87 3.58
C LEU A 169 5.64 17.11 2.82
N PHE A 170 4.51 16.86 3.47
CA PHE A 170 3.37 16.21 2.83
C PHE A 170 2.86 17.04 1.63
N ALA A 171 2.71 18.37 1.79
CA ALA A 171 2.28 19.25 0.72
C ALA A 171 3.27 19.27 -0.45
N ASP A 172 4.58 19.28 -0.16
CA ASP A 172 5.64 19.20 -1.18
C ASP A 172 5.54 17.89 -1.98
N ARG A 173 5.29 16.75 -1.31
CA ARG A 173 5.11 15.47 -1.99
C ARG A 173 3.80 15.40 -2.80
N VAL A 174 2.71 16.00 -2.30
CA VAL A 174 1.48 16.18 -3.10
C VAL A 174 1.82 16.98 -4.37
N HIS A 175 2.48 18.13 -4.23
CA HIS A 175 2.85 18.93 -5.39
C HIS A 175 3.73 18.15 -6.38
N GLN A 176 4.75 17.47 -5.88
CA GLN A 176 5.69 16.68 -6.70
C GLN A 176 4.98 15.58 -7.50
N HIS A 177 4.03 14.87 -6.88
CA HIS A 177 3.43 13.70 -7.51
C HIS A 177 2.16 14.00 -8.32
N PHE A 178 1.45 15.09 -8.02
CA PHE A 178 0.17 15.43 -8.67
C PHE A 178 0.31 16.48 -9.79
N HIS A 179 1.48 17.13 -9.92
CA HIS A 179 1.69 18.19 -10.93
C HIS A 179 2.91 17.90 -11.81
N GLY A 180 3.00 18.60 -12.93
CA GLY A 180 4.08 18.46 -13.90
C GLY A 180 4.19 17.03 -14.44
N ASP A 181 5.36 16.43 -14.28
CA ASP A 181 5.64 15.04 -14.68
C ASP A 181 5.40 14.03 -13.54
N GLY A 182 4.70 14.44 -12.50
CA GLY A 182 4.42 13.61 -11.31
C GLY A 182 3.67 12.32 -11.63
N VAL A 183 3.99 11.27 -10.89
CA VAL A 183 3.48 9.91 -11.17
C VAL A 183 1.98 9.74 -10.95
N LEU A 184 1.35 10.62 -10.16
CA LEU A 184 -0.09 10.63 -9.88
C LEU A 184 -0.85 11.64 -10.76
N THR A 185 -0.22 12.18 -11.80
CA THR A 185 -0.95 12.94 -12.81
C THR A 185 -1.89 12.03 -13.61
N PRO A 186 -3.05 12.50 -14.08
CA PRO A 186 -4.00 11.68 -14.83
C PRO A 186 -3.35 10.93 -16.00
N ALA A 187 -2.47 11.59 -16.75
CA ALA A 187 -1.80 10.99 -17.91
C ALA A 187 -0.89 9.81 -17.50
N ASN A 188 -0.11 9.98 -16.44
CA ASN A 188 0.81 8.95 -15.96
C ASN A 188 0.06 7.77 -15.31
N VAL A 189 -0.99 8.07 -14.55
CA VAL A 189 -1.85 7.02 -13.94
C VAL A 189 -2.57 6.21 -15.01
N VAL A 190 -3.17 6.86 -16.02
CA VAL A 190 -3.80 6.17 -17.16
C VAL A 190 -2.78 5.31 -17.88
N THR A 191 -1.57 5.80 -18.11
CA THR A 191 -0.49 5.05 -18.76
C THR A 191 -0.10 3.80 -17.95
N ALA A 192 0.08 3.94 -16.63
CA ALA A 192 0.39 2.83 -15.74
C ALA A 192 -0.75 1.80 -15.70
N TYR A 193 -1.99 2.26 -15.58
CA TYR A 193 -3.19 1.42 -15.60
C TYR A 193 -3.30 0.65 -16.92
N MET A 194 -3.18 1.32 -18.08
CA MET A 194 -3.31 0.70 -19.39
C MET A 194 -2.22 -0.35 -19.66
N ARG A 195 -1.02 -0.18 -19.10
CA ARG A 195 0.04 -1.20 -19.18
C ARG A 195 -0.42 -2.53 -18.54
N ARG A 196 -1.05 -2.48 -17.38
CA ARG A 196 -1.59 -3.67 -16.70
C ARG A 196 -2.87 -4.18 -17.37
N ALA A 197 -3.79 -3.29 -17.72
CA ALA A 197 -5.04 -3.65 -18.41
C ALA A 197 -4.80 -4.40 -19.71
N ASN A 198 -3.79 -4.02 -20.49
CA ASN A 198 -3.46 -4.71 -21.75
C ASN A 198 -2.98 -6.16 -21.53
N VAL A 199 -2.30 -6.45 -20.42
CA VAL A 199 -1.94 -7.83 -20.06
C VAL A 199 -3.19 -8.62 -19.67
N VAL A 200 -4.05 -8.05 -18.84
CA VAL A 200 -5.25 -8.73 -18.35
C VAL A 200 -6.31 -8.89 -19.44
N ASP A 201 -6.41 -7.98 -20.43
CA ASP A 201 -7.41 -8.07 -21.52
C ASP A 201 -7.29 -9.36 -22.32
N LEU A 202 -6.07 -9.80 -22.64
CA LEU A 202 -5.85 -11.06 -23.33
C LEU A 202 -6.26 -12.27 -22.46
N LEU A 203 -5.88 -12.25 -21.19
CA LEU A 203 -6.15 -13.33 -20.25
C LEU A 203 -7.65 -13.41 -19.92
N SER A 204 -8.33 -12.27 -19.78
CA SER A 204 -9.74 -12.19 -19.44
C SER A 204 -10.65 -12.80 -20.50
N ARG A 205 -10.24 -12.81 -21.77
CA ARG A 205 -10.98 -13.50 -22.84
C ARG A 205 -11.03 -15.00 -22.61
N ILE A 206 -9.95 -15.57 -22.16
CA ILE A 206 -9.83 -17.01 -21.86
C ILE A 206 -10.68 -17.34 -20.63
N GLU A 207 -10.64 -16.51 -19.61
CA GLU A 207 -11.45 -16.68 -18.41
C GLU A 207 -12.95 -16.52 -18.70
N SER A 208 -13.34 -15.52 -19.48
CA SER A 208 -14.72 -15.32 -19.93
C SER A 208 -15.24 -16.50 -20.75
N ALA A 209 -14.42 -17.07 -21.62
CA ALA A 209 -14.78 -18.26 -22.40
C ALA A 209 -15.09 -19.48 -21.51
N ARG A 210 -14.40 -19.59 -20.36
CA ARG A 210 -14.59 -20.70 -19.41
C ARG A 210 -15.76 -20.47 -18.46
N TRP A 211 -15.87 -19.29 -17.88
CA TRP A 211 -16.79 -19.02 -16.77
C TRP A 211 -17.98 -18.14 -17.16
N GLY A 212 -17.94 -17.55 -18.35
CA GLY A 212 -18.93 -16.58 -18.83
C GLY A 212 -18.75 -15.19 -18.21
N ASP A 213 -19.27 -14.17 -18.88
CA ASP A 213 -19.20 -12.79 -18.42
C ASP A 213 -20.19 -12.47 -17.28
N ASN A 214 -21.26 -13.25 -17.15
CA ASN A 214 -22.37 -12.99 -16.22
C ASN A 214 -22.42 -13.93 -15.00
N GLY A 215 -21.45 -14.81 -14.85
CA GLY A 215 -21.47 -15.84 -13.79
C GLY A 215 -20.97 -15.40 -12.43
N ARG A 216 -20.40 -14.21 -12.34
CA ARG A 216 -19.89 -13.64 -11.09
C ARG A 216 -20.66 -12.38 -10.73
N SER A 217 -21.15 -12.31 -9.53
CA SER A 217 -21.59 -11.07 -8.88
C SER A 217 -20.41 -10.10 -8.59
N ASN A 218 -19.27 -10.31 -9.24
CA ASN A 218 -18.08 -9.53 -9.08
C ASN A 218 -18.01 -8.48 -10.21
N PRO A 219 -17.79 -7.19 -9.90
CA PRO A 219 -17.75 -6.10 -10.87
C PRO A 219 -16.62 -6.16 -11.91
N TYR A 220 -15.71 -7.11 -11.79
CA TYR A 220 -14.53 -7.25 -12.68
C TYR A 220 -14.78 -8.18 -13.87
N THR A 221 -15.89 -7.98 -14.59
CA THR A 221 -16.09 -8.63 -15.89
C THR A 221 -15.31 -7.90 -16.99
N ARG A 222 -15.00 -8.58 -18.12
CA ARG A 222 -14.37 -7.94 -19.29
C ARG A 222 -15.14 -6.68 -19.74
N LEU A 223 -16.45 -6.63 -19.55
CA LEU A 223 -17.27 -5.46 -19.88
C LEU A 223 -16.96 -4.27 -18.98
N ASP A 224 -16.65 -4.49 -17.70
CA ASP A 224 -16.31 -3.41 -16.79
C ASP A 224 -14.94 -2.84 -17.12
N TRP A 225 -13.97 -3.68 -17.49
CA TRP A 225 -12.69 -3.25 -18.03
C TRP A 225 -12.82 -2.40 -19.30
N LEU A 226 -13.76 -2.74 -20.19
CA LEU A 226 -14.00 -1.96 -21.40
C LEU A 226 -14.71 -0.62 -21.12
N ARG A 227 -15.48 -0.50 -20.05
CA ARG A 227 -16.14 0.75 -19.63
C ARG A 227 -15.18 1.75 -18.99
N VAL A 228 -14.11 1.27 -18.37
CA VAL A 228 -13.06 2.12 -17.79
C VAL A 228 -12.13 2.70 -18.87
N ARG A 229 -12.11 2.16 -20.08
CA ARG A 229 -11.42 2.71 -21.26
C ARG A 229 -12.14 3.92 -21.80
#